data_4989ec675643940c93e8ed97b5233072
#
_entry.id   4989ec675643940c93e8ed97b5233072
#
_cell.length_a   1.000
_cell.length_b   1.000
_cell.length_c   1.000
_cell.angle_alpha   90.00
_cell.angle_beta   90.00
_cell.angle_gamma   90.00
#
_symmetry.space_group_name_H-M   'P 1'
#
loop_
_entity.id
_entity.type
_entity.pdbx_description
1 polymer ?
#
loop_
_entity_poly.entity_id
_entity_poly.type
_entity_poly.pdbx_seq_one_letter_code
_entity_poly.pdbx_strand_id
1 'polypeptide(L)'
;MLPACMALTFLAFASCSGNESNAPKAGDKKKTVKTESSAGLPNYRYVDLDTVLSRYNLAKDYNEEMLRMQNNMESALKRHESNIQGFANSMQKKMQNNGYLSEASYKQDQDKIASMQNSAQRDAANLQNNFQNAAMNAQ
;
A
#
# COMPACT_ATOMS: atom_id res chain seq x y z
N MET A 1 10.99 -38.66 -13.63
CA MET A 1 12.38 -38.36 -14.03
C MET A 1 12.44 -36.89 -14.38
N LEU A 2 13.02 -36.09 -13.58
CA LEU A 2 13.91 -34.95 -13.66
C LEU A 2 13.67 -34.01 -12.49
N PRO A 3 14.63 -33.76 -11.63
CA PRO A 3 14.58 -32.70 -10.65
C PRO A 3 15.24 -31.44 -11.22
N ALA A 4 14.53 -30.35 -11.29
CA ALA A 4 15.10 -29.05 -11.59
C ALA A 4 15.64 -28.42 -10.31
N CYS A 5 16.96 -28.30 -10.23
CA CYS A 5 17.71 -27.59 -9.20
C CYS A 5 17.39 -26.09 -9.26
N MET A 6 16.73 -25.55 -8.23
CA MET A 6 16.70 -24.11 -7.96
C MET A 6 17.93 -23.75 -7.12
N ALA A 7 18.88 -23.08 -7.74
CA ALA A 7 20.01 -22.46 -7.07
C ALA A 7 19.55 -21.19 -6.37
N LEU A 8 19.49 -21.20 -5.03
CA LEU A 8 19.33 -20.02 -4.18
C LEU A 8 20.69 -19.32 -4.09
N THR A 9 20.83 -18.16 -4.70
CA THR A 9 21.93 -17.25 -4.46
C THR A 9 21.64 -16.37 -3.25
N PHE A 10 22.28 -16.69 -2.12
CA PHE A 10 22.34 -15.83 -0.94
C PHE A 10 23.32 -14.69 -1.19
N LEU A 11 22.83 -13.46 -1.25
CA LEU A 11 23.68 -12.26 -1.13
C LEU A 11 23.86 -11.96 0.36
N ALA A 12 25.06 -12.21 0.83
CA ALA A 12 25.50 -11.82 2.17
C ALA A 12 25.81 -10.31 2.17
N PHE A 13 25.04 -9.51 2.90
CA PHE A 13 25.42 -8.15 3.25
C PHE A 13 26.32 -8.18 4.47
N ALA A 14 27.58 -7.82 4.27
CA ALA A 14 28.54 -7.64 5.33
C ALA A 14 28.17 -6.39 6.14
N SER A 15 27.80 -6.60 7.40
CA SER A 15 27.62 -5.60 8.44
C SER A 15 29.00 -5.13 8.92
N CYS A 16 29.38 -3.89 8.67
CA CYS A 16 30.48 -3.26 9.38
C CYS A 16 30.00 -2.80 10.75
N SER A 17 30.39 -3.54 11.75
CA SER A 17 30.37 -3.17 13.17
C SER A 17 31.52 -2.19 13.43
N GLY A 18 31.20 -0.97 13.78
CA GLY A 18 32.13 0.01 14.34
C GLY A 18 31.67 0.37 15.76
N ASN A 19 32.41 -0.16 16.70
CA ASN A 19 32.32 0.03 18.13
C ASN A 19 32.78 1.44 18.51
N GLU A 20 32.13 2.12 19.45
CA GLU A 20 32.66 2.50 20.74
C GLU A 20 31.76 3.46 21.50
N SER A 21 31.41 2.99 22.65
CA SER A 21 30.87 3.71 23.79
C SER A 21 31.76 4.87 24.24
N ASN A 22 31.16 6.04 24.45
CA ASN A 22 31.55 6.89 25.57
C ASN A 22 30.44 7.86 25.92
N ALA A 23 29.80 7.63 27.04
CA ALA A 23 29.02 8.62 27.74
C ALA A 23 29.97 9.53 28.53
N PRO A 24 29.75 10.82 28.55
CA PRO A 24 30.10 11.63 29.71
C PRO A 24 28.90 12.36 30.30
N LYS A 25 28.90 12.26 31.61
CA LYS A 25 28.11 12.88 32.64
C LYS A 25 27.74 14.34 32.40
N ALA A 26 26.58 14.66 32.93
CA ALA A 26 26.07 15.99 33.20
C ALA A 26 27.13 16.97 33.72
N GLY A 27 27.18 18.13 33.09
CA GLY A 27 27.92 19.29 33.53
C GLY A 27 27.35 20.52 32.89
N ASP A 28 26.49 21.17 33.62
CA ASP A 28 25.91 22.47 33.41
C ASP A 28 27.00 23.52 33.12
N LYS A 29 27.05 24.06 31.90
CA LYS A 29 27.67 25.36 31.64
C LYS A 29 27.02 25.98 30.40
N LYS A 30 26.08 26.86 30.66
CA LYS A 30 25.54 27.85 29.75
C LYS A 30 26.69 28.62 29.08
N LYS A 31 27.13 28.13 27.93
CA LYS A 31 28.10 28.82 27.09
C LYS A 31 27.31 29.70 26.14
N THR A 32 27.21 30.96 26.48
CA THR A 32 26.76 32.03 25.59
C THR A 32 27.69 32.00 24.36
N VAL A 33 27.21 31.46 23.27
CA VAL A 33 27.90 31.58 21.99
C VAL A 33 27.72 33.02 21.55
N LYS A 34 28.79 33.81 21.69
CA LYS A 34 28.91 35.09 21.01
C LYS A 34 28.79 34.78 19.52
N THR A 35 27.74 35.25 18.90
CA THR A 35 27.59 35.29 17.45
C THR A 35 28.62 36.28 16.92
N GLU A 36 29.81 35.80 16.54
CA GLU A 36 30.71 36.55 15.70
C GLU A 36 30.05 36.69 14.33
N SER A 37 29.64 37.92 14.03
CA SER A 37 29.15 38.29 12.71
C SER A 37 30.29 38.14 11.72
N SER A 38 30.38 37.01 11.05
CA SER A 38 31.25 36.82 9.88
C SER A 38 30.65 37.62 8.72
N ALA A 39 31.16 38.84 8.58
CA ALA A 39 30.88 39.68 7.43
C ALA A 39 31.44 38.97 6.17
N GLY A 40 30.54 38.48 5.31
CA GLY A 40 30.91 38.01 3.99
C GLY A 40 30.40 36.65 3.51
N LEU A 41 29.81 35.83 4.37
CA LEU A 41 29.24 34.56 3.91
C LEU A 41 27.72 34.70 3.68
N PRO A 42 27.20 34.20 2.56
CA PRO A 42 25.77 34.19 2.33
C PRO A 42 25.05 33.41 3.46
N ASN A 43 23.98 33.98 3.96
CA ASN A 43 23.22 33.42 5.08
C ASN A 43 22.44 32.21 4.59
N TYR A 44 23.06 31.03 4.55
CA TYR A 44 22.39 29.76 4.19
C TYR A 44 21.46 29.36 5.32
N ARG A 45 20.21 29.17 4.97
CA ARG A 45 19.21 28.58 5.88
C ARG A 45 18.91 27.19 5.42
N TYR A 46 19.00 26.27 6.35
CA TYR A 46 18.61 24.88 6.15
C TYR A 46 17.13 24.72 6.51
N VAL A 47 16.38 24.08 5.62
CA VAL A 47 14.99 23.69 5.87
C VAL A 47 14.95 22.17 5.90
N ASP A 48 14.55 21.61 7.02
CA ASP A 48 14.28 20.19 7.14
C ASP A 48 12.94 19.87 6.48
N LEU A 49 13.02 19.31 5.27
CA LEU A 49 11.85 19.01 4.44
C LEU A 49 10.95 17.95 5.10
N ASP A 50 11.53 16.96 5.77
CA ASP A 50 10.77 15.89 6.43
C ASP A 50 9.95 16.45 7.60
N THR A 51 10.53 17.37 8.37
CA THR A 51 9.81 18.08 9.45
C THR A 51 8.69 18.95 8.89
N VAL A 52 8.92 19.67 7.78
CA VAL A 52 7.88 20.48 7.13
C VAL A 52 6.74 19.59 6.64
N LEU A 53 7.02 18.53 5.89
CA LEU A 53 6.02 17.61 5.35
C LEU A 53 5.22 16.90 6.45
N SER A 54 5.87 16.48 7.53
CA SER A 54 5.19 15.80 8.64
C SER A 54 4.27 16.72 9.45
N ARG A 55 4.52 18.03 9.46
CA ARG A 55 3.73 19.04 10.19
C ARG A 55 2.74 19.79 9.31
N TYR A 56 2.86 19.70 8.02
CA TYR A 56 1.97 20.39 7.09
C TYR A 56 0.62 19.70 7.03
N ASN A 57 -0.45 20.42 7.37
CA ASN A 57 -1.79 19.85 7.45
C ASN A 57 -2.25 19.24 6.13
N LEU A 58 -1.95 19.89 5.01
CA LEU A 58 -2.29 19.36 3.69
C LEU A 58 -1.64 17.98 3.41
N ALA A 59 -0.39 17.79 3.84
CA ALA A 59 0.28 16.49 3.71
C ALA A 59 -0.40 15.41 4.54
N LYS A 60 -0.88 15.77 5.73
CA LYS A 60 -1.65 14.84 6.58
C LYS A 60 -3.00 14.50 5.97
N ASP A 61 -3.76 15.51 5.54
CA ASP A 61 -5.06 15.34 4.89
C ASP A 61 -4.94 14.46 3.65
N TYR A 62 -3.87 14.67 2.86
CA TYR A 62 -3.58 13.85 1.69
C TYR A 62 -3.26 12.39 2.06
N ASN A 63 -2.41 12.16 3.07
CA ASN A 63 -2.09 10.82 3.52
C ASN A 63 -3.34 10.08 4.05
N GLU A 64 -4.21 10.79 4.78
CA GLU A 64 -5.48 10.23 5.25
C GLU A 64 -6.41 9.87 4.07
N GLU A 65 -6.49 10.72 3.06
CA GLU A 65 -7.29 10.45 1.86
C GLU A 65 -6.75 9.25 1.08
N MET A 66 -5.43 9.14 0.91
CA MET A 66 -4.79 8.00 0.25
C MET A 66 -5.04 6.70 1.00
N LEU A 67 -4.94 6.72 2.32
CA LEU A 67 -5.25 5.56 3.17
C LEU A 67 -6.74 5.17 3.05
N ARG A 68 -7.63 6.15 3.03
CA ARG A 68 -9.07 5.93 2.84
C ARG A 68 -9.36 5.28 1.48
N MET A 69 -8.73 5.78 0.42
CA MET A 69 -8.87 5.20 -0.93
C MET A 69 -8.37 3.76 -0.98
N GLN A 70 -7.22 3.47 -0.37
CA GLN A 70 -6.68 2.12 -0.27
C GLN A 70 -7.63 1.18 0.47
N ASN A 71 -8.15 1.58 1.63
CA ASN A 71 -9.10 0.79 2.41
C ASN A 71 -10.42 0.56 1.65
N ASN A 72 -10.88 1.56 0.90
CA ASN A 72 -12.07 1.44 0.04
C ASN A 72 -11.84 0.44 -1.09
N MET A 73 -10.65 0.47 -1.73
CA MET A 73 -10.27 -0.47 -2.78
C MET A 73 -10.25 -1.91 -2.23
N GLU A 74 -9.56 -2.14 -1.12
CA GLU A 74 -9.50 -3.46 -0.48
C GLU A 74 -10.89 -3.98 -0.11
N SER A 75 -11.72 -3.11 0.49
CA SER A 75 -13.09 -3.46 0.88
C SER A 75 -13.99 -3.78 -0.33
N ALA A 76 -13.80 -3.08 -1.45
CA ALA A 76 -14.54 -3.34 -2.68
C ALA A 76 -14.13 -4.69 -3.30
N LEU A 77 -12.82 -4.96 -3.38
CA LEU A 77 -12.30 -6.23 -3.89
C LEU A 77 -12.78 -7.42 -3.05
N LYS A 78 -12.72 -7.30 -1.73
CA LYS A 78 -13.20 -8.33 -0.81
C LYS A 78 -14.71 -8.58 -0.94
N ARG A 79 -15.51 -7.53 -1.19
CA ARG A 79 -16.96 -7.70 -1.46
C ARG A 79 -17.19 -8.45 -2.77
N HIS A 80 -16.47 -8.13 -3.84
CA HIS A 80 -16.58 -8.84 -5.11
C HIS A 80 -16.23 -10.32 -4.95
N GLU A 81 -15.10 -10.61 -4.28
CA GLU A 81 -14.67 -11.98 -4.00
C GLU A 81 -15.72 -12.74 -3.20
N SER A 82 -16.21 -12.17 -2.11
CA SER A 82 -17.26 -12.78 -1.27
C SER A 82 -18.55 -13.05 -2.05
N ASN A 83 -18.97 -12.12 -2.91
CA ASN A 83 -20.17 -12.27 -3.72
C ASN A 83 -20.01 -13.39 -4.76
N ILE A 84 -18.86 -13.44 -5.45
CA ILE A 84 -18.54 -14.49 -6.44
C ILE A 84 -18.50 -15.86 -5.76
N GLN A 85 -17.79 -15.95 -4.62
CA GLN A 85 -17.70 -17.17 -3.82
C GLN A 85 -19.09 -17.63 -3.34
N GLY A 86 -19.88 -16.70 -2.79
CA GLY A 86 -21.23 -17.00 -2.33
C GLY A 86 -22.14 -17.52 -3.45
N PHE A 87 -22.04 -16.89 -4.63
CA PHE A 87 -22.80 -17.31 -5.80
C PHE A 87 -22.33 -18.69 -6.33
N ALA A 88 -21.01 -18.92 -6.39
CA ALA A 88 -20.44 -20.21 -6.77
C ALA A 88 -20.89 -21.34 -5.82
N ASN A 89 -20.88 -21.08 -4.53
CA ASN A 89 -21.37 -22.01 -3.51
C ASN A 89 -22.89 -22.32 -3.70
N SER A 90 -23.69 -21.31 -4.08
CA SER A 90 -25.11 -21.50 -4.35
C SER A 90 -25.34 -22.37 -5.61
N MET A 91 -24.53 -22.16 -6.66
CA MET A 91 -24.55 -23.02 -7.85
C MET A 91 -24.20 -24.46 -7.51
N GLN A 92 -23.16 -24.68 -6.70
CA GLN A 92 -22.75 -26.01 -6.28
C GLN A 92 -23.87 -26.71 -5.50
N LYS A 93 -24.54 -26.01 -4.59
CA LYS A 93 -25.70 -26.56 -3.87
C LYS A 93 -26.85 -26.89 -4.80
N LYS A 94 -27.15 -26.04 -5.80
CA LYS A 94 -28.16 -26.34 -6.83
C LYS A 94 -27.81 -27.62 -7.60
N MET A 95 -26.54 -27.80 -7.98
CA MET A 95 -26.09 -29.02 -8.66
C MET A 95 -26.27 -30.26 -7.81
N GLN A 96 -25.86 -30.22 -6.54
CA GLN A 96 -25.95 -31.33 -5.60
C GLN A 96 -27.41 -31.75 -5.32
N ASN A 97 -28.32 -30.79 -5.34
CA ASN A 97 -29.75 -31.02 -5.02
C ASN A 97 -30.60 -31.19 -6.29
N ASN A 98 -30.01 -31.44 -7.47
CA ASN A 98 -30.71 -31.46 -8.75
C ASN A 98 -31.64 -30.26 -8.98
N GLY A 99 -31.23 -29.09 -8.47
CA GLY A 99 -32.03 -27.88 -8.51
C GLY A 99 -32.02 -27.13 -9.84
N TYR A 100 -31.25 -27.61 -10.85
CA TYR A 100 -31.32 -27.09 -12.20
C TYR A 100 -32.40 -27.82 -13.01
N LEU A 101 -33.46 -27.08 -13.35
CA LEU A 101 -34.58 -27.60 -14.12
C LEU A 101 -34.28 -27.73 -15.63
N SER A 102 -33.26 -27.02 -16.09
CA SER A 102 -32.85 -27.02 -17.51
C SER A 102 -31.37 -26.66 -17.65
N GLU A 103 -30.77 -27.10 -18.77
CA GLU A 103 -29.40 -26.66 -19.12
C GLU A 103 -29.29 -25.16 -19.31
N ALA A 104 -30.36 -24.53 -19.80
CA ALA A 104 -30.43 -23.07 -19.95
C ALA A 104 -30.28 -22.34 -18.62
N SER A 105 -30.88 -22.85 -17.55
CA SER A 105 -30.77 -22.25 -16.20
C SER A 105 -29.37 -22.40 -15.63
N TYR A 106 -28.68 -23.49 -15.89
CA TYR A 106 -27.28 -23.67 -15.50
C TYR A 106 -26.36 -22.72 -16.26
N LYS A 107 -26.54 -22.61 -17.57
CA LYS A 107 -25.77 -21.68 -18.41
C LYS A 107 -25.98 -20.24 -17.97
N GLN A 108 -27.20 -19.85 -17.63
CA GLN A 108 -27.46 -18.49 -17.11
C GLN A 108 -26.70 -18.18 -15.83
N ASP A 109 -26.58 -19.12 -14.91
CA ASP A 109 -25.80 -18.96 -13.69
C ASP A 109 -24.28 -18.89 -13.99
N GLN A 110 -23.78 -19.66 -14.97
CA GLN A 110 -22.39 -19.55 -15.45
C GLN A 110 -22.10 -18.18 -16.06
N ASP A 111 -22.97 -17.68 -16.92
CA ASP A 111 -22.85 -16.36 -17.54
C ASP A 111 -22.87 -15.26 -16.48
N LYS A 112 -23.64 -15.47 -15.42
CA LYS A 112 -23.67 -14.54 -14.29
C LYS A 112 -22.36 -14.50 -13.52
N ILE A 113 -21.73 -15.64 -13.24
CA ILE A 113 -20.38 -15.67 -12.62
C ILE A 113 -19.37 -14.94 -13.51
N ALA A 114 -19.37 -15.22 -14.81
CA ALA A 114 -18.47 -14.55 -15.74
C ALA A 114 -18.69 -13.02 -15.75
N SER A 115 -19.94 -12.59 -15.72
CA SER A 115 -20.29 -11.17 -15.61
C SER A 115 -19.81 -10.55 -14.30
N MET A 116 -19.97 -11.24 -13.18
CA MET A 116 -19.49 -10.78 -11.87
C MET A 116 -17.96 -10.64 -11.84
N GLN A 117 -17.23 -11.60 -12.41
CA GLN A 117 -15.77 -11.56 -12.54
C GLN A 117 -15.30 -10.39 -13.40
N ASN A 118 -15.95 -10.18 -14.56
CA ASN A 118 -15.65 -9.06 -15.45
C ASN A 118 -15.95 -7.70 -14.77
N SER A 119 -17.02 -7.61 -13.98
CA SER A 119 -17.33 -6.41 -13.21
C SER A 119 -16.25 -6.15 -12.15
N ALA A 120 -15.85 -7.18 -11.40
CA ALA A 120 -14.80 -7.06 -10.40
C ALA A 120 -13.47 -6.59 -11.00
N GLN A 121 -13.08 -7.12 -12.16
CA GLN A 121 -11.86 -6.68 -12.87
C GLN A 121 -11.93 -5.21 -13.31
N ARG A 122 -13.07 -4.79 -13.87
CA ARG A 122 -13.27 -3.39 -14.28
C ARG A 122 -13.24 -2.45 -13.10
N ASP A 123 -13.90 -2.82 -12.00
CA ASP A 123 -13.92 -1.99 -10.79
C ASP A 123 -12.53 -1.91 -10.15
N ALA A 124 -11.77 -3.01 -10.13
CA ALA A 124 -10.38 -3.01 -9.67
C ALA A 124 -9.50 -2.07 -10.52
N ALA A 125 -9.63 -2.12 -11.85
CA ALA A 125 -8.87 -1.24 -12.74
C ALA A 125 -9.25 0.23 -12.55
N ASN A 126 -10.54 0.54 -12.40
CA ASN A 126 -11.02 1.90 -12.16
C ASN A 126 -10.52 2.44 -10.81
N LEU A 127 -10.58 1.64 -9.76
CA LEU A 127 -10.09 2.02 -8.43
C LEU A 127 -8.59 2.28 -8.45
N GLN A 128 -7.83 1.43 -9.15
CA GLN A 128 -6.39 1.60 -9.30
C GLN A 128 -6.04 2.87 -10.09
N ASN A 129 -6.75 3.14 -11.18
CA ASN A 129 -6.56 4.36 -11.95
C ASN A 129 -6.87 5.62 -11.12
N ASN A 130 -7.96 5.58 -10.35
CA ASN A 130 -8.32 6.70 -9.46
C ASN A 130 -7.25 6.94 -8.39
N PHE A 131 -6.71 5.86 -7.80
CA PHE A 131 -5.63 5.96 -6.83
C PHE A 131 -4.36 6.56 -7.47
N GLN A 132 -3.97 6.11 -8.66
CA GLN A 132 -2.82 6.66 -9.37
C GLN A 132 -2.99 8.13 -9.73
N ASN A 133 -4.18 8.51 -10.22
CA ASN A 133 -4.49 9.90 -10.55
C ASN A 133 -4.45 10.79 -9.31
N ALA A 134 -4.98 10.32 -8.18
CA ALA A 134 -4.90 11.04 -6.92
C ALA A 134 -3.43 11.22 -6.47
N ALA A 135 -2.61 10.17 -6.60
CA ALA A 135 -1.20 10.23 -6.25
C ALA A 135 -0.40 11.20 -7.14
N MET A 136 -0.72 11.29 -8.43
CA MET A 136 -0.08 12.25 -9.36
C MET A 136 -0.50 13.70 -9.10
N ASN A 137 -1.76 13.93 -8.72
CA ASN A 137 -2.27 15.28 -8.47
C ASN A 137 -1.74 15.89 -7.15
N ALA A 138 -1.08 15.10 -6.33
CA ALA A 138 -0.51 15.54 -5.06
C ALA A 138 0.98 15.96 -5.16
N GLN A 139 1.59 15.80 -6.32
CA GLN A 139 2.96 16.24 -6.61
C GLN A 139 2.96 17.65 -7.19
#